data_b16560fbbb83ccfc20d9b85010688da9
#
_entry.id   b16560fbbb83ccfc20d9b85010688da9
#
_cell.length_a   1.000
_cell.length_b   1.000
_cell.length_c   1.000
_cell.angle_alpha   90.00
_cell.angle_beta   90.00
_cell.angle_gamma   90.00
#
_symmetry.space_group_name_H-M   'P 1'
#
loop_
_entity.id
_entity.type
_entity.pdbx_description
1 polymer ?
#
loop_
_entity_poly.entity_id
_entity_poly.type
_entity_poly.pdbx_seq_one_letter_code
_entity_poly.pdbx_strand_id
1 'polypeptide(L)'
;MAASAAVRLGRCGVRGGAAACFSGTGRFFSHGPIVLHQDSNGPQAAFFSPLQKVMLPPNTFQGKVAFITGGGTGIGKGMTTTLSSLGAKCVIASRKLDVLKGTADEISSKTGNKVHAIQCDVRDPVSVKNAVAETIQVAGHPDVVINNAAGNFISPSERLSANAWKTITDIVLNGTAFVTLEIGKELIKVQKGAAFLAITTIYAESGSGFVLPSASAKAGVEAMSKSLAAEWGKYGMRFNVIQPGPIKTKGAFSRLDPTGSFEKKIIERIPCGRLGTVEEIANLAAYFCSDYASWVNGAVIRMDGGEYVSMAGEFNDLKKVTKEQWDMMEAMIRKTKGS
;
A
#
# COMPACT_ATOMS: atom_id res chain seq x y z
N MET A 1 -6.48 24.21 -52.23
CA MET A 1 -6.03 25.61 -52.34
C MET A 1 -5.38 25.99 -51.02
N ALA A 2 -4.11 26.31 -51.11
CA ALA A 2 -3.24 26.65 -50.01
C ALA A 2 -3.48 28.08 -49.49
N ALA A 3 -3.23 28.32 -48.22
CA ALA A 3 -2.74 29.61 -47.74
C ALA A 3 -1.92 29.41 -46.46
N SER A 4 -0.62 29.51 -46.64
CA SER A 4 0.44 29.68 -45.64
C SER A 4 0.39 31.10 -45.08
N ALA A 5 0.56 31.27 -43.79
CA ALA A 5 0.89 32.56 -43.19
C ALA A 5 2.10 32.39 -42.24
N ALA A 6 3.24 32.80 -42.74
CA ALA A 6 4.47 32.96 -41.99
C ALA A 6 4.43 34.29 -41.22
N VAL A 7 4.70 34.26 -39.92
CA VAL A 7 4.94 35.48 -39.12
C VAL A 7 6.43 35.65 -38.87
N ARG A 8 6.95 36.79 -39.29
CA ARG A 8 8.33 37.24 -39.20
C ARG A 8 8.71 37.61 -37.76
N LEU A 9 9.89 37.15 -37.33
CA LEU A 9 10.61 37.64 -36.19
C LEU A 9 11.16 39.05 -36.40
N GLY A 10 10.69 39.99 -35.62
CA GLY A 10 11.27 41.34 -35.54
C GLY A 10 12.38 41.38 -34.48
N ARG A 11 13.60 41.61 -34.92
CA ARG A 11 14.74 42.01 -34.06
C ARG A 11 14.54 43.47 -33.62
N CYS A 12 14.60 43.73 -32.31
CA CYS A 12 14.74 45.08 -31.79
C CYS A 12 16.07 45.18 -31.01
N GLY A 13 16.83 46.15 -31.39
CA GLY A 13 18.24 46.35 -30.99
C GLY A 13 18.36 46.97 -29.60
N VAL A 14 19.46 46.63 -29.00
CA VAL A 14 19.99 47.13 -27.73
C VAL A 14 20.58 48.51 -27.90
N ARG A 15 20.22 49.46 -27.04
CA ARG A 15 21.09 50.61 -26.71
C ARG A 15 21.17 50.75 -25.20
N GLY A 16 22.42 50.89 -24.72
CA GLY A 16 22.87 50.85 -23.35
C GLY A 16 22.43 52.04 -22.49
N GLY A 17 22.47 51.79 -21.22
CA GLY A 17 22.31 52.77 -20.15
C GLY A 17 23.02 52.27 -18.90
N ALA A 18 23.81 53.16 -18.35
CA ALA A 18 24.90 53.02 -17.40
C ALA A 18 24.62 52.21 -16.12
N ALA A 19 25.67 51.55 -15.68
CA ALA A 19 25.84 50.85 -14.42
C ALA A 19 25.70 51.79 -13.21
N ALA A 20 24.89 51.36 -12.22
CA ALA A 20 25.04 51.80 -10.83
C ALA A 20 25.50 50.59 -10.02
N CYS A 21 26.76 50.62 -9.59
CA CYS A 21 27.30 49.67 -8.62
C CYS A 21 26.65 49.87 -7.26
N PHE A 22 25.85 48.90 -6.84
CA PHE A 22 25.55 48.69 -5.42
C PHE A 22 26.38 47.50 -4.93
N SER A 23 27.47 47.82 -4.22
CA SER A 23 28.23 46.85 -3.44
C SER A 23 27.45 46.52 -2.16
N GLY A 24 26.61 45.48 -2.25
CA GLY A 24 26.00 44.85 -1.12
C GLY A 24 26.68 43.51 -0.88
N THR A 25 27.52 43.43 0.15
CA THR A 25 28.15 42.18 0.61
C THR A 25 27.06 41.27 1.18
N GLY A 26 26.37 40.52 0.32
CA GLY A 26 25.52 39.42 0.71
C GLY A 26 26.38 38.25 1.16
N ARG A 27 26.46 38.02 2.46
CA ARG A 27 27.00 36.77 2.99
C ARG A 27 26.13 35.62 2.51
N PHE A 28 26.60 34.89 1.52
CA PHE A 28 26.09 33.55 1.21
C PHE A 28 26.39 32.66 2.41
N PHE A 29 25.36 32.22 3.10
CA PHE A 29 25.49 31.17 4.10
C PHE A 29 25.97 29.89 3.41
N SER A 30 27.26 29.57 3.63
CA SER A 30 27.79 28.27 3.25
C SER A 30 27.08 27.21 4.11
N HIS A 31 26.26 26.38 3.49
CA HIS A 31 25.76 25.18 4.11
C HIS A 31 26.98 24.28 4.35
N GLY A 32 27.38 24.10 5.61
CA GLY A 32 28.34 23.08 5.98
C GLY A 32 27.81 21.69 5.51
N PRO A 33 28.71 20.72 5.26
CA PRO A 33 28.29 19.41 4.83
C PRO A 33 27.40 18.80 5.89
N ILE A 34 26.13 18.53 5.53
CA ILE A 34 25.23 17.70 6.33
C ILE A 34 25.89 16.33 6.37
N VAL A 35 26.43 15.94 7.53
CA VAL A 35 26.92 14.59 7.77
C VAL A 35 25.70 13.67 7.72
N LEU A 36 25.54 13.02 6.57
CA LEU A 36 24.50 12.05 6.36
C LEU A 36 24.86 10.80 7.17
N HIS A 37 24.13 10.56 8.25
CA HIS A 37 24.16 9.26 8.91
C HIS A 37 23.83 8.18 7.87
N GLN A 38 24.58 7.07 7.90
CA GLN A 38 24.41 5.91 6.99
C GLN A 38 23.08 5.15 7.24
N ASP A 39 22.31 5.51 8.26
CA ASP A 39 20.97 4.98 8.48
C ASP A 39 19.97 5.66 7.54
N SER A 40 19.28 4.86 6.74
CA SER A 40 18.23 5.35 5.82
C SER A 40 17.04 5.99 6.57
N ASN A 41 16.89 5.71 7.85
CA ASN A 41 15.80 6.23 8.68
C ASN A 41 16.04 7.68 9.12
N GLY A 42 14.95 8.46 9.22
CA GLY A 42 14.98 9.80 9.81
C GLY A 42 15.20 9.74 11.33
N PRO A 43 15.70 10.83 11.94
CA PRO A 43 16.00 10.86 13.39
C PRO A 43 14.76 10.60 14.25
N GLN A 44 13.58 10.99 13.81
CA GLN A 44 12.32 10.75 14.53
C GLN A 44 11.88 9.27 14.53
N ALA A 45 12.47 8.42 13.71
CA ALA A 45 12.11 7.00 13.64
C ALA A 45 12.27 6.27 14.98
N ALA A 46 13.16 6.75 15.85
CA ALA A 46 13.35 6.21 17.18
C ALA A 46 12.09 6.28 18.07
N PHE A 47 11.21 7.26 17.82
CA PHE A 47 9.94 7.40 18.54
C PHE A 47 8.84 6.46 18.02
N PHE A 48 9.04 5.87 16.86
CA PHE A 48 8.07 5.02 16.17
C PHE A 48 8.62 3.61 15.95
N SER A 49 9.28 3.04 16.93
CA SER A 49 9.84 1.69 16.82
C SER A 49 8.75 0.64 16.55
N PRO A 50 8.86 -0.18 15.50
CA PRO A 50 7.86 -1.18 15.20
C PRO A 50 7.85 -2.30 16.23
N LEU A 51 6.66 -2.69 16.68
CA LEU A 51 6.49 -3.88 17.51
C LEU A 51 6.32 -5.11 16.60
N GLN A 52 7.23 -6.06 16.73
CA GLN A 52 7.17 -7.33 15.98
C GLN A 52 6.29 -8.39 16.65
N LYS A 53 5.90 -8.13 17.92
CA LYS A 53 5.04 -9.06 18.68
C LYS A 53 3.62 -9.07 18.09
N VAL A 54 3.03 -10.25 18.05
CA VAL A 54 1.63 -10.42 17.69
C VAL A 54 0.73 -9.73 18.72
N MET A 55 -0.23 -8.93 18.24
CA MET A 55 -1.06 -8.05 19.07
C MET A 55 -2.20 -8.79 19.78
N LEU A 56 -2.84 -9.73 19.06
CA LEU A 56 -4.03 -10.41 19.56
C LEU A 56 -3.67 -11.55 20.53
N PRO A 57 -4.59 -11.93 21.43
CA PRO A 57 -4.41 -13.07 22.31
C PRO A 57 -4.11 -14.38 21.53
N PRO A 58 -3.32 -15.29 22.11
CA PRO A 58 -3.10 -16.62 21.53
C PRO A 58 -4.45 -17.31 21.23
N ASN A 59 -4.47 -18.11 20.16
CA ASN A 59 -5.64 -18.89 19.75
C ASN A 59 -6.87 -18.06 19.32
N THR A 60 -6.73 -16.76 19.08
CA THR A 60 -7.85 -15.91 18.55
C THR A 60 -8.50 -16.49 17.29
N PHE A 61 -7.74 -17.21 16.47
CA PHE A 61 -8.24 -17.86 15.25
C PHE A 61 -8.32 -19.38 15.35
N GLN A 62 -8.30 -19.94 16.56
CA GLN A 62 -8.43 -21.37 16.75
C GLN A 62 -9.73 -21.90 16.09
N GLY A 63 -9.62 -22.93 15.25
CA GLY A 63 -10.73 -23.52 14.52
C GLY A 63 -11.20 -22.72 13.29
N LYS A 64 -10.62 -21.54 13.00
CA LYS A 64 -10.95 -20.71 11.84
C LYS A 64 -10.05 -21.04 10.64
N VAL A 65 -10.60 -20.91 9.45
CA VAL A 65 -9.92 -21.09 8.16
C VAL A 65 -9.64 -19.74 7.52
N ALA A 66 -8.40 -19.48 7.13
CA ALA A 66 -7.99 -18.27 6.44
C ALA A 66 -7.50 -18.59 5.02
N PHE A 67 -8.11 -17.97 4.00
CA PHE A 67 -7.69 -18.04 2.61
C PHE A 67 -6.95 -16.75 2.21
N ILE A 68 -5.69 -16.84 1.76
CA ILE A 68 -4.84 -15.69 1.50
C ILE A 68 -4.28 -15.77 0.08
N THR A 69 -4.67 -14.85 -0.82
CA THR A 69 -4.07 -14.74 -2.14
C THR A 69 -2.72 -14.05 -2.06
N GLY A 70 -1.74 -14.54 -2.82
CA GLY A 70 -0.36 -14.03 -2.74
C GLY A 70 0.32 -14.31 -1.40
N GLY A 71 -0.14 -15.33 -0.66
CA GLY A 71 0.32 -15.67 0.69
C GLY A 71 1.75 -16.21 0.79
N GLY A 72 2.42 -16.48 -0.34
CA GLY A 72 3.74 -17.10 -0.38
C GLY A 72 4.93 -16.16 -0.14
N THR A 73 4.77 -14.84 -0.19
CA THR A 73 5.88 -13.89 -0.06
C THR A 73 5.43 -12.56 0.55
N GLY A 74 6.39 -11.75 1.02
CA GLY A 74 6.18 -10.37 1.43
C GLY A 74 5.06 -10.20 2.46
N ILE A 75 4.18 -9.24 2.23
CA ILE A 75 3.04 -8.91 3.13
C ILE A 75 2.13 -10.13 3.32
N GLY A 76 1.82 -10.85 2.23
CA GLY A 76 0.97 -12.06 2.30
C GLY A 76 1.55 -13.14 3.19
N LYS A 77 2.87 -13.42 3.08
CA LYS A 77 3.56 -14.37 3.97
C LYS A 77 3.51 -13.92 5.44
N GLY A 78 3.70 -12.62 5.70
CA GLY A 78 3.62 -12.07 7.06
C GLY A 78 2.23 -12.24 7.66
N MET A 79 1.19 -11.86 6.93
CA MET A 79 -0.20 -12.05 7.37
C MET A 79 -0.52 -13.53 7.62
N THR A 80 -0.09 -14.43 6.73
CA THR A 80 -0.24 -15.88 6.90
C THR A 80 0.45 -16.35 8.18
N THR A 81 1.70 -15.91 8.42
CA THR A 81 2.46 -16.28 9.63
C THR A 81 1.74 -15.83 10.89
N THR A 82 1.25 -14.59 10.92
CA THR A 82 0.53 -14.05 12.08
C THR A 82 -0.78 -14.80 12.35
N LEU A 83 -1.61 -15.02 11.32
CA LEU A 83 -2.87 -15.77 11.48
C LEU A 83 -2.62 -17.22 11.90
N SER A 84 -1.64 -17.89 11.31
CA SER A 84 -1.24 -19.23 11.68
C SER A 84 -0.76 -19.30 13.13
N SER A 85 0.07 -18.34 13.59
CA SER A 85 0.53 -18.29 14.98
C SER A 85 -0.60 -18.04 15.98
N LEU A 86 -1.70 -17.46 15.52
CA LEU A 86 -2.92 -17.24 16.32
C LEU A 86 -3.93 -18.41 16.21
N GLY A 87 -3.54 -19.54 15.61
CA GLY A 87 -4.34 -20.77 15.58
C GLY A 87 -5.15 -20.99 14.31
N ALA A 88 -5.07 -20.10 13.31
CA ALA A 88 -5.79 -20.31 12.05
C ALA A 88 -5.21 -21.46 11.24
N LYS A 89 -6.08 -22.25 10.60
CA LYS A 89 -5.73 -23.12 9.49
C LYS A 89 -5.64 -22.25 8.22
N CYS A 90 -4.43 -22.01 7.72
CA CYS A 90 -4.22 -21.11 6.59
C CYS A 90 -4.14 -21.87 5.26
N VAL A 91 -4.75 -21.31 4.22
CA VAL A 91 -4.60 -21.71 2.82
C VAL A 91 -4.01 -20.55 2.05
N ILE A 92 -2.83 -20.75 1.47
CA ILE A 92 -2.16 -19.74 0.67
C ILE A 92 -2.25 -20.08 -0.81
N ALA A 93 -2.61 -19.09 -1.63
CA ALA A 93 -2.89 -19.29 -3.05
C ALA A 93 -2.04 -18.35 -3.92
N SER A 94 -1.39 -18.88 -4.94
CA SER A 94 -0.72 -18.13 -6.01
C SER A 94 -0.38 -19.02 -7.19
N ARG A 95 0.17 -18.44 -8.26
CA ARG A 95 0.56 -19.17 -9.48
C ARG A 95 1.77 -20.10 -9.30
N LYS A 96 2.69 -19.78 -8.39
CA LYS A 96 3.96 -20.49 -8.19
C LYS A 96 3.83 -21.49 -7.04
N LEU A 97 3.41 -22.72 -7.36
CA LEU A 97 3.12 -23.73 -6.35
C LEU A 97 4.36 -24.10 -5.51
N ASP A 98 5.54 -24.16 -6.12
CA ASP A 98 6.78 -24.53 -5.41
C ASP A 98 7.13 -23.48 -4.34
N VAL A 99 6.98 -22.19 -4.66
CA VAL A 99 7.16 -21.10 -3.68
C VAL A 99 6.15 -21.22 -2.54
N LEU A 100 4.88 -21.54 -2.87
CA LEU A 100 3.84 -21.74 -1.86
C LEU A 100 4.15 -22.90 -0.94
N LYS A 101 4.55 -24.06 -1.48
CA LYS A 101 4.89 -25.25 -0.69
C LYS A 101 6.03 -24.95 0.29
N GLY A 102 7.13 -24.37 -0.19
CA GLY A 102 8.23 -23.99 0.70
C GLY A 102 7.81 -23.02 1.82
N THR A 103 6.97 -22.04 1.50
CA THR A 103 6.43 -21.10 2.50
C THR A 103 5.45 -21.78 3.46
N ALA A 104 4.58 -22.65 2.97
CA ALA A 104 3.63 -23.39 3.79
C ALA A 104 4.35 -24.29 4.81
N ASP A 105 5.40 -25.02 4.36
CA ASP A 105 6.22 -25.87 5.22
C ASP A 105 6.97 -25.07 6.29
N GLU A 106 7.56 -23.93 5.89
CA GLU A 106 8.26 -23.02 6.81
C GLU A 106 7.33 -22.49 7.90
N ILE A 107 6.14 -21.98 7.51
CA ILE A 107 5.19 -21.42 8.48
C ILE A 107 4.60 -22.53 9.35
N SER A 108 4.24 -23.67 8.78
CA SER A 108 3.70 -24.82 9.54
C SER A 108 4.69 -25.29 10.61
N SER A 109 5.99 -25.39 10.25
CA SER A 109 7.04 -25.79 11.18
C SER A 109 7.24 -24.75 12.28
N LYS A 110 7.13 -23.47 11.97
CA LYS A 110 7.32 -22.35 12.91
C LYS A 110 6.17 -22.21 13.90
N THR A 111 4.93 -22.44 13.45
CA THR A 111 3.72 -22.14 14.23
C THR A 111 3.07 -23.38 14.85
N GLY A 112 3.42 -24.56 14.35
CA GLY A 112 2.75 -25.82 14.71
C GLY A 112 1.36 -26.02 14.05
N ASN A 113 0.89 -25.04 13.27
CA ASN A 113 -0.41 -25.09 12.61
C ASN A 113 -0.26 -25.35 11.10
N LYS A 114 -1.11 -26.20 10.55
CA LYS A 114 -1.05 -26.60 9.13
C LYS A 114 -1.35 -25.40 8.22
N VAL A 115 -0.45 -25.15 7.28
CA VAL A 115 -0.65 -24.24 6.15
C VAL A 115 -0.73 -25.05 4.86
N HIS A 116 -1.76 -24.83 4.06
CA HIS A 116 -1.98 -25.51 2.78
C HIS A 116 -1.56 -24.58 1.63
N ALA A 117 -0.93 -25.15 0.62
CA ALA A 117 -0.50 -24.46 -0.59
C ALA A 117 -1.38 -24.89 -1.77
N ILE A 118 -2.11 -23.96 -2.38
CA ILE A 118 -2.99 -24.22 -3.53
C ILE A 118 -2.56 -23.35 -4.71
N GLN A 119 -2.41 -23.97 -5.90
CA GLN A 119 -2.12 -23.20 -7.10
C GLN A 119 -3.38 -22.48 -7.57
N CYS A 120 -3.26 -21.15 -7.80
CA CYS A 120 -4.35 -20.32 -8.27
C CYS A 120 -3.82 -19.14 -9.09
N ASP A 121 -4.32 -19.00 -10.31
CA ASP A 121 -4.21 -17.74 -11.05
C ASP A 121 -5.51 -16.95 -10.85
N VAL A 122 -5.45 -15.89 -10.07
CA VAL A 122 -6.63 -15.07 -9.76
C VAL A 122 -7.25 -14.39 -10.98
N ARG A 123 -6.53 -14.33 -12.12
CA ARG A 123 -7.04 -13.77 -13.39
C ARG A 123 -8.02 -14.70 -14.10
N ASP A 124 -7.97 -15.98 -13.77
CA ASP A 124 -8.80 -17.03 -14.40
C ASP A 124 -9.90 -17.48 -13.45
N PRO A 125 -11.18 -17.18 -13.76
CA PRO A 125 -12.31 -17.59 -12.93
C PRO A 125 -12.40 -19.11 -12.70
N VAL A 126 -11.95 -19.92 -13.67
CA VAL A 126 -11.96 -21.39 -13.54
C VAL A 126 -10.89 -21.83 -12.53
N SER A 127 -9.69 -21.24 -12.60
CA SER A 127 -8.62 -21.48 -11.62
C SER A 127 -9.06 -21.07 -10.21
N VAL A 128 -9.76 -19.93 -10.08
CA VAL A 128 -10.29 -19.48 -8.80
C VAL A 128 -11.33 -20.46 -8.25
N LYS A 129 -12.29 -20.87 -9.07
CA LYS A 129 -13.33 -21.83 -8.66
C LYS A 129 -12.72 -23.15 -8.17
N ASN A 130 -11.74 -23.69 -8.90
CA ASN A 130 -11.05 -24.91 -8.51
C ASN A 130 -10.28 -24.76 -7.19
N ALA A 131 -9.57 -23.62 -7.01
CA ALA A 131 -8.85 -23.34 -5.78
C ALA A 131 -9.78 -23.17 -4.57
N VAL A 132 -10.96 -22.57 -4.75
CA VAL A 132 -11.98 -22.47 -3.68
C VAL A 132 -12.52 -23.84 -3.33
N ALA A 133 -12.85 -24.68 -4.31
CA ALA A 133 -13.33 -26.04 -4.07
C ALA A 133 -12.27 -26.89 -3.33
N GLU A 134 -11.00 -26.82 -3.74
CA GLU A 134 -9.91 -27.50 -3.07
C GLU A 134 -9.71 -26.97 -1.64
N THR A 135 -9.83 -25.66 -1.43
CA THR A 135 -9.77 -25.04 -0.09
C THR A 135 -10.83 -25.63 0.83
N ILE A 136 -12.07 -25.71 0.36
CA ILE A 136 -13.20 -26.27 1.14
C ILE A 136 -12.93 -27.74 1.49
N GLN A 137 -12.37 -28.50 0.55
CA GLN A 137 -12.05 -29.90 0.75
C GLN A 137 -10.96 -30.12 1.81
N VAL A 138 -9.87 -29.34 1.77
CA VAL A 138 -8.68 -29.58 2.62
C VAL A 138 -8.73 -28.85 3.97
N ALA A 139 -9.48 -27.76 4.06
CA ALA A 139 -9.48 -26.90 5.23
C ALA A 139 -10.88 -26.57 5.77
N GLY A 140 -11.90 -26.62 4.93
CA GLY A 140 -13.25 -26.15 5.22
C GLY A 140 -13.54 -24.77 4.64
N HIS A 141 -14.77 -24.29 4.83
CA HIS A 141 -15.18 -22.98 4.35
C HIS A 141 -14.42 -21.86 5.07
N PRO A 142 -13.86 -20.88 4.34
CA PRO A 142 -13.11 -19.78 4.95
C PRO A 142 -13.93 -18.93 5.93
N ASP A 143 -13.32 -18.59 7.06
CA ASP A 143 -13.79 -17.57 8.00
C ASP A 143 -13.13 -16.20 7.71
N VAL A 144 -11.96 -16.25 7.08
CA VAL A 144 -11.15 -15.10 6.72
C VAL A 144 -10.70 -15.21 5.28
N VAL A 145 -10.89 -14.15 4.51
CA VAL A 145 -10.43 -14.04 3.12
C VAL A 145 -9.56 -12.80 2.96
N ILE A 146 -8.29 -12.97 2.63
CA ILE A 146 -7.38 -11.85 2.39
C ILE A 146 -7.02 -11.77 0.91
N ASN A 147 -7.53 -10.74 0.25
CA ASN A 147 -7.20 -10.36 -1.11
C ASN A 147 -5.93 -9.51 -1.12
N ASN A 148 -4.78 -10.19 -1.27
CA ASN A 148 -3.47 -9.55 -1.26
C ASN A 148 -2.71 -9.76 -2.59
N ALA A 149 -3.12 -10.70 -3.44
CA ALA A 149 -2.49 -10.87 -4.76
C ALA A 149 -2.49 -9.56 -5.55
N ALA A 150 -1.31 -9.15 -6.01
CA ALA A 150 -1.12 -7.90 -6.72
C ALA A 150 -0.01 -8.00 -7.77
N GLY A 151 -0.03 -7.05 -8.69
CA GLY A 151 1.04 -6.76 -9.62
C GLY A 151 1.16 -5.25 -9.79
N ASN A 152 2.37 -4.77 -10.03
CA ASN A 152 2.61 -3.37 -10.36
C ASN A 152 3.90 -3.25 -11.19
N PHE A 153 3.97 -2.18 -11.97
CA PHE A 153 5.18 -1.74 -12.67
C PHE A 153 5.11 -0.23 -12.87
N ILE A 154 6.24 0.39 -13.09
CA ILE A 154 6.35 1.82 -13.38
C ILE A 154 6.43 2.01 -14.89
N SER A 155 5.56 2.84 -15.46
CA SER A 155 5.57 3.22 -16.87
C SER A 155 4.94 4.60 -17.08
N PRO A 156 5.51 5.45 -17.97
CA PRO A 156 4.80 6.61 -18.48
C PRO A 156 3.50 6.17 -19.19
N SER A 157 2.41 6.90 -18.96
CA SER A 157 1.09 6.48 -19.47
C SER A 157 1.01 6.46 -21.00
N GLU A 158 1.73 7.35 -21.68
CA GLU A 158 1.85 7.39 -23.14
C GLU A 158 2.57 6.18 -23.75
N ARG A 159 3.29 5.39 -22.92
CA ARG A 159 3.95 4.14 -23.32
C ARG A 159 3.19 2.89 -22.89
N LEU A 160 2.06 3.08 -22.21
CA LEU A 160 1.29 1.96 -21.67
C LEU A 160 0.53 1.23 -22.79
N SER A 161 0.82 -0.05 -22.98
CA SER A 161 0.04 -0.89 -23.89
C SER A 161 -1.27 -1.35 -23.25
N ALA A 162 -2.27 -1.64 -24.08
CA ALA A 162 -3.55 -2.21 -23.64
C ALA A 162 -3.34 -3.53 -22.87
N ASN A 163 -2.37 -4.36 -23.29
CA ASN A 163 -2.06 -5.61 -22.58
C ASN A 163 -1.45 -5.36 -21.21
N ALA A 164 -0.59 -4.35 -21.06
CA ALA A 164 -0.02 -3.97 -19.76
C ALA A 164 -1.10 -3.47 -18.81
N TRP A 165 -2.03 -2.62 -19.30
CA TRP A 165 -3.22 -2.21 -18.56
C TRP A 165 -4.04 -3.43 -18.12
N LYS A 166 -4.44 -4.28 -19.08
CA LYS A 166 -5.23 -5.49 -18.82
C LYS A 166 -4.57 -6.42 -17.81
N THR A 167 -3.26 -6.63 -17.90
CA THR A 167 -2.53 -7.50 -16.98
C THR A 167 -2.68 -7.07 -15.52
N ILE A 168 -2.56 -5.79 -15.23
CA ILE A 168 -2.66 -5.28 -13.86
C ILE A 168 -4.11 -5.27 -13.38
N THR A 169 -5.04 -4.82 -14.20
CA THR A 169 -6.46 -4.81 -13.83
C THR A 169 -7.01 -6.21 -13.62
N ASP A 170 -6.58 -7.18 -14.41
CA ASP A 170 -6.99 -8.59 -14.24
C ASP A 170 -6.45 -9.20 -12.94
N ILE A 171 -5.21 -8.89 -12.55
CA ILE A 171 -4.66 -9.40 -11.29
C ILE A 171 -5.33 -8.72 -10.10
N VAL A 172 -5.42 -7.39 -10.12
CA VAL A 172 -5.71 -6.59 -8.93
C VAL A 172 -7.21 -6.42 -8.72
N LEU A 173 -7.95 -6.00 -9.75
CA LEU A 173 -9.40 -5.75 -9.64
C LEU A 173 -10.20 -7.01 -9.93
N ASN A 174 -10.06 -7.56 -11.13
CA ASN A 174 -10.84 -8.72 -11.54
C ASN A 174 -10.53 -9.94 -10.68
N GLY A 175 -9.24 -10.17 -10.36
CA GLY A 175 -8.83 -11.28 -9.49
C GLY A 175 -9.39 -11.16 -8.07
N THR A 176 -9.39 -9.96 -7.50
CA THR A 176 -10.04 -9.71 -6.21
C THR A 176 -11.55 -9.97 -6.29
N ALA A 177 -12.20 -9.53 -7.36
CA ALA A 177 -13.63 -9.75 -7.58
C ALA A 177 -13.95 -11.25 -7.71
N PHE A 178 -13.21 -11.98 -8.55
CA PHE A 178 -13.46 -13.41 -8.77
C PHE A 178 -13.32 -14.22 -7.48
N VAL A 179 -12.24 -14.00 -6.72
CA VAL A 179 -12.02 -14.67 -5.42
C VAL A 179 -13.13 -14.32 -4.43
N THR A 180 -13.45 -13.05 -4.29
CA THR A 180 -14.45 -12.58 -3.33
C THR A 180 -15.84 -13.11 -3.65
N LEU A 181 -16.25 -13.04 -4.92
CA LEU A 181 -17.57 -13.47 -5.36
C LEU A 181 -17.71 -15.00 -5.28
N GLU A 182 -16.69 -15.78 -5.66
CA GLU A 182 -16.75 -17.22 -5.61
C GLU A 182 -16.85 -17.74 -4.17
N ILE A 183 -15.96 -17.27 -3.27
CA ILE A 183 -16.02 -17.65 -1.86
C ILE A 183 -17.33 -17.18 -1.21
N GLY A 184 -17.75 -15.94 -1.48
CA GLY A 184 -18.96 -15.39 -0.91
C GLY A 184 -20.21 -16.17 -1.30
N LYS A 185 -20.31 -16.61 -2.57
CA LYS A 185 -21.43 -17.49 -3.02
C LYS A 185 -21.44 -18.81 -2.29
N GLU A 186 -20.28 -19.44 -2.08
CA GLU A 186 -20.20 -20.70 -1.33
C GLU A 186 -20.60 -20.48 0.14
N LEU A 187 -20.18 -19.38 0.76
CA LEU A 187 -20.55 -19.04 2.14
C LEU A 187 -22.06 -18.77 2.29
N ILE A 188 -22.68 -18.08 1.32
CA ILE A 188 -24.14 -17.85 1.32
C ILE A 188 -24.91 -19.17 1.27
N LYS A 189 -24.47 -20.14 0.44
CA LYS A 189 -25.12 -21.47 0.35
C LYS A 189 -25.16 -22.22 1.70
N VAL A 190 -24.09 -22.08 2.48
CA VAL A 190 -23.97 -22.76 3.79
C VAL A 190 -24.32 -21.84 4.97
N GLN A 191 -24.86 -20.66 4.71
CA GLN A 191 -25.27 -19.66 5.71
C GLN A 191 -24.16 -19.31 6.70
N LYS A 192 -22.94 -19.13 6.22
CA LYS A 192 -21.76 -18.81 7.02
C LYS A 192 -21.26 -17.39 6.73
N GLY A 193 -21.05 -16.59 7.78
CA GLY A 193 -20.37 -15.30 7.70
C GLY A 193 -18.85 -15.43 7.57
N ALA A 194 -18.18 -14.34 7.17
CA ALA A 194 -16.71 -14.26 7.10
C ALA A 194 -16.20 -12.81 7.13
N ALA A 195 -14.92 -12.64 7.44
CA ALA A 195 -14.23 -11.39 7.30
C ALA A 195 -13.41 -11.36 5.99
N PHE A 196 -13.71 -10.40 5.13
CA PHE A 196 -12.95 -10.12 3.90
C PHE A 196 -12.08 -8.90 4.12
N LEU A 197 -10.80 -9.03 3.80
CA LEU A 197 -9.82 -7.97 3.86
C LEU A 197 -9.13 -7.82 2.50
N ALA A 198 -9.07 -6.59 1.99
CA ALA A 198 -8.29 -6.26 0.80
C ALA A 198 -7.08 -5.39 1.16
N ILE A 199 -5.95 -5.66 0.52
CA ILE A 199 -4.77 -4.82 0.63
C ILE A 199 -4.70 -3.94 -0.61
N THR A 200 -4.89 -2.61 -0.41
CA THR A 200 -4.80 -1.62 -1.48
C THR A 200 -3.51 -0.80 -1.39
N THR A 201 -3.59 0.50 -1.42
CA THR A 201 -2.45 1.42 -1.33
C THR A 201 -2.95 2.85 -1.19
N ILE A 202 -2.15 3.75 -0.62
CA ILE A 202 -2.52 5.17 -0.48
C ILE A 202 -2.84 5.85 -1.81
N TYR A 203 -2.19 5.47 -2.91
CA TYR A 203 -2.46 6.05 -4.23
C TYR A 203 -3.73 5.52 -4.91
N ALA A 204 -4.50 4.63 -4.29
CA ALA A 204 -5.87 4.34 -4.70
C ALA A 204 -6.78 5.55 -4.52
N GLU A 205 -6.47 6.40 -3.55
CA GLU A 205 -7.22 7.63 -3.23
C GLU A 205 -6.60 8.86 -3.90
N SER A 206 -5.29 9.06 -3.77
CA SER A 206 -4.61 10.25 -4.30
C SER A 206 -4.35 10.19 -5.81
N GLY A 207 -4.40 9.00 -6.42
CA GLY A 207 -3.72 8.77 -7.68
C GLY A 207 -2.20 8.77 -7.53
N SER A 208 -1.49 8.40 -8.58
CA SER A 208 -0.03 8.58 -8.69
C SER A 208 0.39 8.48 -10.15
N GLY A 209 1.27 9.36 -10.60
CA GLY A 209 1.93 9.22 -11.88
C GLY A 209 2.67 7.89 -11.99
N PHE A 210 2.82 7.39 -13.22
CA PHE A 210 3.60 6.22 -13.61
C PHE A 210 3.11 4.85 -13.11
N VAL A 211 2.01 4.78 -12.34
CA VAL A 211 1.38 3.55 -11.85
C VAL A 211 -0.13 3.50 -12.14
N LEU A 212 -0.57 4.17 -13.20
CA LEU A 212 -1.98 4.35 -13.56
C LEU A 212 -2.83 3.08 -13.46
N PRO A 213 -2.44 1.90 -14.02
CA PRO A 213 -3.29 0.71 -13.93
C PRO A 213 -3.49 0.22 -12.51
N SER A 214 -2.44 0.29 -11.68
CA SER A 214 -2.49 -0.14 -10.28
C SER A 214 -3.36 0.80 -9.43
N ALA A 215 -3.21 2.12 -9.60
CA ALA A 215 -4.02 3.10 -8.90
C ALA A 215 -5.51 2.91 -9.19
N SER A 216 -5.87 2.82 -10.48
CA SER A 216 -7.25 2.62 -10.93
C SER A 216 -7.84 1.29 -10.41
N ALA A 217 -7.08 0.19 -10.50
CA ALA A 217 -7.53 -1.11 -10.04
C ALA A 217 -7.74 -1.15 -8.52
N LYS A 218 -6.83 -0.54 -7.75
CA LYS A 218 -6.94 -0.48 -6.28
C LYS A 218 -8.10 0.40 -5.82
N ALA A 219 -8.37 1.53 -6.49
CA ALA A 219 -9.57 2.34 -6.25
C ALA A 219 -10.86 1.53 -6.50
N GLY A 220 -10.90 0.74 -7.59
CA GLY A 220 -11.99 -0.18 -7.87
C GLY A 220 -12.20 -1.24 -6.78
N VAL A 221 -11.12 -1.79 -6.21
CA VAL A 221 -11.20 -2.74 -5.08
C VAL A 221 -11.81 -2.09 -3.84
N GLU A 222 -11.50 -0.84 -3.55
CA GLU A 222 -12.10 -0.12 -2.42
C GLU A 222 -13.59 0.13 -2.61
N ALA A 223 -13.98 0.56 -3.81
CA ALA A 223 -15.38 0.74 -4.16
C ALA A 223 -16.16 -0.59 -4.05
N MET A 224 -15.61 -1.68 -4.58
CA MET A 224 -16.19 -3.02 -4.48
C MET A 224 -16.34 -3.46 -3.01
N SER A 225 -15.32 -3.25 -2.17
CA SER A 225 -15.36 -3.63 -0.76
C SER A 225 -16.47 -2.88 0.00
N LYS A 226 -16.62 -1.58 -0.25
CA LYS A 226 -17.70 -0.76 0.35
C LYS A 226 -19.08 -1.23 -0.11
N SER A 227 -19.24 -1.55 -1.40
CA SER A 227 -20.51 -2.03 -1.96
C SER A 227 -20.92 -3.36 -1.34
N LEU A 228 -19.97 -4.32 -1.24
CA LEU A 228 -20.23 -5.64 -0.64
C LEU A 228 -20.45 -5.56 0.88
N ALA A 229 -19.80 -4.62 1.57
CA ALA A 229 -20.07 -4.37 2.98
C ALA A 229 -21.54 -4.00 3.23
N ALA A 230 -22.10 -3.17 2.35
CA ALA A 230 -23.53 -2.79 2.43
C ALA A 230 -24.46 -3.93 1.99
N GLU A 231 -24.12 -4.63 0.89
CA GLU A 231 -25.01 -5.64 0.30
C GLU A 231 -24.98 -6.98 1.05
N TRP A 232 -23.78 -7.45 1.43
CA TRP A 232 -23.58 -8.80 2.00
C TRP A 232 -23.44 -8.80 3.53
N GLY A 233 -23.53 -7.64 4.17
CA GLY A 233 -23.62 -7.58 5.63
C GLY A 233 -24.77 -8.41 6.21
N LYS A 234 -25.90 -8.51 5.49
CA LYS A 234 -27.04 -9.37 5.86
C LYS A 234 -26.73 -10.87 5.92
N TYR A 235 -25.64 -11.31 5.30
CA TYR A 235 -25.16 -12.69 5.36
C TYR A 235 -24.05 -12.89 6.41
N GLY A 236 -23.79 -11.90 7.27
CA GLY A 236 -22.74 -11.96 8.28
C GLY A 236 -21.32 -11.74 7.72
N MET A 237 -21.20 -11.14 6.53
CA MET A 237 -19.92 -10.87 5.92
C MET A 237 -19.48 -9.42 6.15
N ARG A 238 -18.21 -9.22 6.51
CA ARG A 238 -17.59 -7.91 6.68
C ARG A 238 -16.50 -7.71 5.63
N PHE A 239 -16.42 -6.50 5.07
CA PHE A 239 -15.47 -6.14 4.04
C PHE A 239 -14.71 -4.90 4.46
N ASN A 240 -13.40 -5.01 4.67
CA ASN A 240 -12.55 -3.89 5.05
C ASN A 240 -11.30 -3.83 4.17
N VAL A 241 -10.65 -2.70 4.19
CA VAL A 241 -9.47 -2.42 3.36
C VAL A 241 -8.37 -1.82 4.23
N ILE A 242 -7.13 -2.27 4.02
CA ILE A 242 -5.94 -1.57 4.48
C ILE A 242 -5.28 -0.90 3.28
N GLN A 243 -5.02 0.41 3.40
CA GLN A 243 -4.21 1.21 2.48
C GLN A 243 -2.80 1.37 3.06
N PRO A 244 -1.85 0.48 2.77
CA PRO A 244 -0.49 0.67 3.24
C PRO A 244 0.21 1.78 2.45
N GLY A 245 1.07 2.51 3.15
CA GLY A 245 2.20 3.20 2.56
C GLY A 245 3.33 2.22 2.19
N PRO A 246 4.58 2.70 2.04
CA PRO A 246 5.71 1.86 1.69
C PRO A 246 6.07 0.88 2.83
N ILE A 247 5.87 -0.41 2.57
CA ILE A 247 6.27 -1.51 3.45
C ILE A 247 7.55 -2.14 2.92
N LYS A 248 8.56 -2.29 3.76
CA LYS A 248 9.84 -2.89 3.36
C LYS A 248 9.67 -4.37 3.06
N THR A 249 9.66 -4.72 1.77
CA THR A 249 9.65 -6.11 1.29
C THR A 249 10.63 -6.31 0.15
N LYS A 250 11.22 -7.50 0.08
CA LYS A 250 12.18 -7.85 -0.97
C LYS A 250 11.61 -7.70 -2.39
N GLY A 251 10.32 -7.99 -2.57
CA GLY A 251 9.66 -7.98 -3.89
C GLY A 251 9.14 -6.62 -4.35
N ALA A 252 8.77 -5.72 -3.44
CA ALA A 252 8.27 -4.39 -3.80
C ALA A 252 9.43 -3.48 -4.26
N PHE A 253 10.48 -3.38 -3.47
CA PHE A 253 11.60 -2.48 -3.75
C PHE A 253 12.40 -2.89 -5.00
N SER A 254 12.54 -4.17 -5.31
CA SER A 254 13.22 -4.59 -6.55
C SER A 254 12.54 -4.13 -7.84
N ARG A 255 11.24 -3.80 -7.80
CA ARG A 255 10.47 -3.35 -8.97
C ARG A 255 10.18 -1.86 -8.97
N LEU A 256 10.03 -1.26 -7.79
CA LEU A 256 9.66 0.15 -7.64
C LEU A 256 10.87 1.04 -7.37
N ASP A 257 11.97 0.46 -6.91
CA ASP A 257 13.25 1.16 -6.72
C ASP A 257 14.44 0.28 -7.10
N PRO A 258 14.60 -0.05 -8.39
CA PRO A 258 15.67 -0.91 -8.87
C PRO A 258 17.07 -0.30 -8.65
N THR A 259 17.16 1.00 -8.40
CA THR A 259 18.43 1.72 -8.17
C THR A 259 18.74 1.93 -6.70
N GLY A 260 17.78 1.71 -5.79
CA GLY A 260 17.88 2.01 -4.36
C GLY A 260 17.89 3.51 -4.03
N SER A 261 17.74 4.37 -5.04
CA SER A 261 17.83 5.83 -4.86
C SER A 261 16.54 6.47 -4.35
N PHE A 262 15.41 5.78 -4.48
CA PHE A 262 14.10 6.29 -4.07
C PHE A 262 13.80 6.03 -2.59
N GLU A 263 14.36 4.98 -1.98
CA GLU A 263 14.06 4.61 -0.58
C GLU A 263 14.29 5.79 0.36
N LYS A 264 15.42 6.49 0.23
CA LYS A 264 15.71 7.65 1.06
C LYS A 264 14.70 8.77 0.88
N LYS A 265 14.36 9.10 -0.37
CA LYS A 265 13.36 10.15 -0.68
C LYS A 265 11.97 9.78 -0.17
N ILE A 266 11.61 8.50 -0.22
CA ILE A 266 10.35 7.99 0.34
C ILE A 266 10.34 8.20 1.86
N ILE A 267 11.41 7.82 2.56
CA ILE A 267 11.53 7.97 4.01
C ILE A 267 11.45 9.45 4.44
N GLU A 268 12.08 10.35 3.70
CA GLU A 268 12.02 11.80 3.96
C GLU A 268 10.58 12.37 3.90
N ARG A 269 9.69 11.75 3.11
CA ARG A 269 8.28 12.16 3.01
C ARG A 269 7.43 11.63 4.16
N ILE A 270 7.85 10.52 4.78
CA ILE A 270 7.08 9.86 5.84
C ILE A 270 7.33 10.56 7.17
N PRO A 271 6.33 11.15 7.83
CA PRO A 271 6.50 11.81 9.14
C PRO A 271 7.11 10.91 10.22
N CYS A 272 6.80 9.59 10.21
CA CYS A 272 7.43 8.64 11.11
C CYS A 272 8.91 8.38 10.80
N GLY A 273 9.45 8.87 9.67
CA GLY A 273 10.87 8.80 9.31
C GLY A 273 11.39 7.39 9.02
N ARG A 274 10.53 6.45 8.70
CA ARG A 274 10.88 5.08 8.34
C ARG A 274 9.81 4.41 7.47
N LEU A 275 10.18 3.33 6.82
CA LEU A 275 9.23 2.45 6.16
C LEU A 275 8.43 1.65 7.20
N GLY A 276 7.21 1.23 6.84
CA GLY A 276 6.44 0.27 7.60
C GLY A 276 7.04 -1.14 7.51
N THR A 277 6.70 -1.99 8.48
CA THR A 277 7.13 -3.39 8.51
C THR A 277 5.98 -4.35 8.18
N VAL A 278 6.35 -5.57 7.79
CA VAL A 278 5.38 -6.62 7.48
C VAL A 278 4.59 -7.02 8.73
N GLU A 279 5.21 -6.98 9.89
CA GLU A 279 4.59 -7.32 11.19
C GLU A 279 3.51 -6.31 11.58
N GLU A 280 3.74 -5.02 11.32
CA GLU A 280 2.76 -3.98 11.61
C GLU A 280 1.48 -4.17 10.77
N ILE A 281 1.63 -4.39 9.47
CA ILE A 281 0.45 -4.62 8.60
C ILE A 281 -0.22 -5.97 8.92
N ALA A 282 0.55 -7.00 9.30
CA ALA A 282 0.00 -8.29 9.67
C ALA A 282 -0.81 -8.24 10.98
N ASN A 283 -0.39 -7.43 11.97
CA ASN A 283 -1.15 -7.17 13.18
C ASN A 283 -2.47 -6.45 12.89
N LEU A 284 -2.45 -5.41 12.07
CA LEU A 284 -3.67 -4.70 11.68
C LEU A 284 -4.61 -5.61 10.87
N ALA A 285 -4.07 -6.43 9.97
CA ALA A 285 -4.84 -7.42 9.22
C ALA A 285 -5.48 -8.46 10.15
N ALA A 286 -4.75 -8.97 11.13
CA ALA A 286 -5.29 -9.89 12.13
C ALA A 286 -6.44 -9.24 12.92
N TYR A 287 -6.30 -7.98 13.34
CA TYR A 287 -7.40 -7.27 13.99
C TYR A 287 -8.66 -7.22 13.13
N PHE A 288 -8.56 -6.77 11.86
CA PHE A 288 -9.72 -6.68 10.97
C PHE A 288 -10.38 -8.02 10.67
N CYS A 289 -9.60 -9.09 10.63
CA CYS A 289 -10.08 -10.44 10.40
C CYS A 289 -10.66 -11.11 11.64
N SER A 290 -10.42 -10.57 12.83
CA SER A 290 -10.87 -11.12 14.11
C SER A 290 -12.29 -10.68 14.48
N ASP A 291 -12.87 -11.35 15.47
CA ASP A 291 -14.16 -10.99 16.04
C ASP A 291 -14.09 -9.70 16.87
N TYR A 292 -12.89 -9.25 17.26
CA TYR A 292 -12.68 -7.93 17.87
C TYR A 292 -13.04 -6.76 16.96
N ALA A 293 -13.06 -6.99 15.63
CA ALA A 293 -13.48 -6.01 14.64
C ALA A 293 -14.92 -6.23 14.14
N SER A 294 -15.79 -6.89 14.94
CA SER A 294 -17.17 -7.24 14.54
C SER A 294 -18.02 -6.04 14.13
N TRP A 295 -17.74 -4.85 14.66
CA TRP A 295 -18.44 -3.59 14.33
C TRP A 295 -17.75 -2.78 13.23
N VAL A 296 -16.67 -3.31 12.63
CA VAL A 296 -15.93 -2.63 11.54
C VAL A 296 -16.29 -3.29 10.22
N ASN A 297 -17.04 -2.57 9.38
CA ASN A 297 -17.48 -3.02 8.06
C ASN A 297 -17.51 -1.86 7.07
N GLY A 298 -16.94 -2.01 5.90
CA GLY A 298 -16.82 -0.97 4.88
C GLY A 298 -15.69 0.03 5.12
N ALA A 299 -14.84 -0.20 6.11
CA ALA A 299 -13.74 0.71 6.45
C ALA A 299 -12.58 0.60 5.46
N VAL A 300 -11.98 1.74 5.16
CA VAL A 300 -10.70 1.87 4.47
C VAL A 300 -9.73 2.55 5.43
N ILE A 301 -8.77 1.80 5.94
CA ILE A 301 -7.82 2.29 6.94
C ILE A 301 -6.45 2.51 6.31
N ARG A 302 -5.98 3.74 6.41
CA ARG A 302 -4.64 4.13 5.96
C ARG A 302 -3.61 3.77 7.03
N MET A 303 -2.52 3.12 6.58
CA MET A 303 -1.40 2.71 7.42
C MET A 303 -0.09 3.05 6.69
N ASP A 304 0.35 4.29 6.81
CA ASP A 304 1.39 4.87 5.96
C ASP A 304 2.43 5.74 6.69
N GLY A 305 2.42 5.74 8.01
CA GLY A 305 3.32 6.59 8.80
C GLY A 305 3.08 8.10 8.61
N GLY A 306 1.94 8.49 8.06
CA GLY A 306 1.57 9.88 7.75
C GLY A 306 2.01 10.35 6.37
N GLU A 307 2.50 9.46 5.48
CA GLU A 307 2.99 9.84 4.15
C GLU A 307 1.94 10.60 3.35
N TYR A 308 0.71 10.10 3.29
CA TYR A 308 -0.37 10.70 2.49
C TYR A 308 -0.63 12.16 2.86
N VAL A 309 -0.83 12.44 4.14
CA VAL A 309 -1.08 13.82 4.61
C VAL A 309 0.16 14.71 4.49
N SER A 310 1.36 14.12 4.57
CA SER A 310 2.61 14.84 4.35
C SER A 310 2.82 15.24 2.90
N MET A 311 2.40 14.41 1.93
CA MET A 311 2.51 14.74 0.51
C MET A 311 1.52 15.82 0.06
N ALA A 312 0.32 15.83 0.63
CA ALA A 312 -0.76 16.73 0.21
C ALA A 312 -0.71 18.11 0.89
N GLY A 313 0.06 18.28 1.96
CA GLY A 313 0.05 19.52 2.74
C GLY A 313 0.89 20.62 2.13
N GLU A 314 0.26 21.75 1.80
CA GLU A 314 0.89 22.90 1.14
C GLU A 314 2.05 23.51 1.95
N PHE A 315 1.93 23.54 3.28
CA PHE A 315 2.92 24.15 4.17
C PHE A 315 3.86 23.13 4.84
N ASN A 316 3.81 21.86 4.48
CA ASN A 316 4.57 20.81 5.17
C ASN A 316 6.09 20.94 5.03
N ASP A 317 6.58 21.71 4.06
CA ASP A 317 8.01 22.03 3.94
C ASP A 317 8.53 22.95 5.07
N LEU A 318 7.64 23.62 5.80
CA LEU A 318 8.00 24.42 6.97
C LEU A 318 8.58 23.56 8.12
N LYS A 319 8.46 22.24 8.09
CA LYS A 319 9.17 21.34 8.99
C LYS A 319 10.71 21.47 8.95
N LYS A 320 11.23 22.10 7.89
CA LYS A 320 12.66 22.37 7.70
C LYS A 320 13.12 23.69 8.34
N VAL A 321 12.19 24.51 8.81
CA VAL A 321 12.45 25.83 9.41
C VAL A 321 13.04 25.66 10.79
N THR A 322 14.18 26.30 11.08
CA THR A 322 14.83 26.24 12.39
C THR A 322 14.08 27.10 13.40
N LYS A 323 14.40 26.92 14.69
CA LYS A 323 13.81 27.73 15.76
C LYS A 323 14.08 29.24 15.54
N GLU A 324 15.31 29.58 15.18
CA GLU A 324 15.74 30.99 14.95
C GLU A 324 14.99 31.59 13.75
N GLN A 325 14.75 30.81 12.71
CA GLN A 325 13.95 31.22 11.56
C GLN A 325 12.48 31.42 11.94
N TRP A 326 11.93 30.55 12.82
CA TRP A 326 10.58 30.72 13.35
C TRP A 326 10.46 32.02 14.17
N ASP A 327 11.42 32.30 15.07
CA ASP A 327 11.47 33.53 15.87
C ASP A 327 11.46 34.79 14.97
N MET A 328 12.22 34.75 13.86
CA MET A 328 12.22 35.83 12.87
C MET A 328 10.88 35.96 12.13
N MET A 329 10.31 34.84 11.67
CA MET A 329 9.01 34.83 10.98
C MET A 329 7.90 35.36 11.88
N GLU A 330 7.83 34.94 13.14
CA GLU A 330 6.85 35.43 14.09
C GLU A 330 7.00 36.95 14.33
N ALA A 331 8.22 37.44 14.45
CA ALA A 331 8.47 38.86 14.60
C ALA A 331 8.00 39.67 13.39
N MET A 332 8.18 39.15 12.16
CA MET A 332 7.67 39.76 10.94
C MET A 332 6.14 39.73 10.88
N ILE A 333 5.52 38.59 11.18
CA ILE A 333 4.05 38.43 11.17
C ILE A 333 3.40 39.42 12.15
N ARG A 334 3.95 39.56 13.38
CA ARG A 334 3.45 40.52 14.39
C ARG A 334 3.56 41.97 13.95
N LYS A 335 4.49 42.30 13.08
CA LYS A 335 4.67 43.67 12.50
C LYS A 335 3.74 43.91 11.32
N THR A 336 3.24 42.89 10.69
CA THR A 336 2.26 43.01 9.59
C THR A 336 0.93 43.44 10.20
N LYS A 337 0.56 44.73 10.03
CA LYS A 337 -0.78 45.19 10.41
C LYS A 337 -1.78 44.44 9.56
N GLY A 338 -2.72 43.75 10.21
CA GLY A 338 -3.74 42.99 9.51
C GLY A 338 -4.52 43.89 8.53
N SER A 339 -4.67 43.39 7.30
CA SER A 339 -5.59 43.97 6.32
C SER A 339 -7.02 43.77 6.73
#